data_976064c0825de72b5a4e983fdc44ef71
#
_entry.id   976064c0825de72b5a4e983fdc44ef71
#
_cell.length_a   1.000
_cell.length_b   1.000
_cell.length_c   1.000
_cell.angle_alpha   90.00
_cell.angle_beta   90.00
_cell.angle_gamma   90.00
#
_symmetry.space_group_name_H-M   'P 1'
#
loop_
_entity.id
_entity.type
_entity.pdbx_description
1 polymer ?
#
loop_
_entity_poly.entity_id
_entity_poly.type
_entity_poly.pdbx_seq_one_letter_code
_entity_poly.pdbx_strand_id
1 'polypeptide(L)'
;MKKIFTISLVFFTAIAVAQDDAPALSIAGTVDVYGTLNSEDGPGTPGLLVANPAAANGFGLGMANTIFSYDGTKSGVVADLAFGPRANDANMAGAINQLYAYYNLNESLTVTAGQFNTFLGYEVISPAANFNYTVSYLFNAGPFSHTGVKFDYAASEDLSFMLAVTNGHAIGSDDTFNATGETQIGAQIGYKGQYLNFISGAIDNTEVEGSGADDWLFIDYTGGFDLTDSFYVGVNAAYAYSDELEEGYQGFALYLQNTFTDSFALGLRPEFFTLTDGSDGGDDSSVTAFTLTGNYKLDSNLNFIVEARMDDSDDGIIEGTSEDSMSTLTFAAVYTF
;
A
#
# COMPACT_ATOMS: atom_id res chain seq x y z
N MET A 1 11.24 29.12 -10.66
CA MET A 1 11.60 27.70 -10.83
C MET A 1 10.72 26.94 -9.87
N LYS A 2 9.66 26.32 -10.39
CA LYS A 2 8.68 25.60 -9.58
C LYS A 2 9.25 24.24 -9.24
N LYS A 3 9.63 24.04 -7.97
CA LYS A 3 9.93 22.70 -7.45
C LYS A 3 8.66 22.15 -6.88
N ILE A 4 7.98 21.35 -7.67
CA ILE A 4 6.81 20.60 -7.26
C ILE A 4 7.33 19.39 -6.47
N PHE A 5 7.11 19.38 -5.16
CA PHE A 5 7.20 18.17 -4.36
C PHE A 5 5.85 17.43 -4.52
N THR A 6 5.68 16.80 -5.64
CA THR A 6 4.65 15.79 -5.79
C THR A 6 5.24 14.55 -5.13
N ILE A 7 4.69 14.12 -4.00
CA ILE A 7 4.77 12.70 -3.62
C ILE A 7 3.87 12.02 -4.64
N SER A 8 4.41 11.84 -5.81
CA SER A 8 3.83 11.01 -6.81
C SER A 8 3.85 9.61 -6.22
N LEU A 9 2.69 9.05 -5.98
CA LEU A 9 2.51 7.62 -6.18
C LEU A 9 3.25 7.35 -7.49
N VAL A 10 4.44 6.75 -7.40
CA VAL A 10 5.30 6.55 -8.56
C VAL A 10 4.66 5.44 -9.37
N PHE A 11 3.58 5.78 -10.08
CA PHE A 11 3.36 5.15 -11.36
C PHE A 11 4.52 5.62 -12.22
N PHE A 12 5.50 4.76 -12.46
CA PHE A 12 6.38 4.91 -13.60
C PHE A 12 5.50 4.87 -14.84
N THR A 13 4.81 5.96 -15.14
CA THR A 13 4.50 6.26 -16.53
C THR A 13 5.84 6.63 -17.13
N ALA A 14 6.51 5.66 -17.74
CA ALA A 14 7.61 5.93 -18.64
C ALA A 14 7.06 6.83 -19.76
N ILE A 15 7.18 8.15 -19.58
CA ILE A 15 7.08 9.08 -20.68
C ILE A 15 8.34 8.80 -21.50
N ALA A 16 8.23 7.96 -22.52
CA ALA A 16 9.27 7.75 -23.48
C ALA A 16 9.49 9.07 -24.25
N VAL A 17 10.37 9.90 -23.73
CA VAL A 17 11.03 10.92 -24.54
C VAL A 17 11.96 10.13 -25.46
N ALA A 18 11.64 10.07 -26.72
CA ALA A 18 12.47 9.46 -27.75
C ALA A 18 13.83 10.16 -27.78
N GLN A 19 14.77 9.60 -27.07
CA GLN A 19 16.20 9.86 -27.21
C GLN A 19 16.84 8.53 -27.55
N ASP A 20 17.77 8.54 -28.49
CA ASP A 20 18.53 7.38 -29.01
C ASP A 20 19.49 6.82 -27.93
N ASP A 21 18.96 6.43 -26.75
CA ASP A 21 19.71 5.79 -25.72
C ASP A 21 19.43 4.29 -25.73
N ALA A 22 20.51 3.51 -25.76
CA ALA A 22 20.42 2.06 -25.69
C ALA A 22 19.64 1.66 -24.41
N PRO A 23 18.80 0.62 -24.48
CA PRO A 23 18.07 0.12 -23.31
C PRO A 23 19.02 -0.06 -22.14
N ALA A 24 18.70 0.57 -21.01
CA ALA A 24 19.56 0.53 -19.81
C ALA A 24 18.89 -0.25 -18.69
N LEU A 25 19.68 -1.10 -18.02
CA LEU A 25 19.30 -1.67 -16.75
C LEU A 25 19.44 -0.58 -15.67
N SER A 26 18.37 -0.27 -14.97
CA SER A 26 18.39 0.56 -13.77
C SER A 26 18.28 -0.32 -12.53
N ILE A 27 18.95 0.10 -11.45
CA ILE A 27 18.88 -0.53 -10.14
C ILE A 27 18.60 0.56 -9.13
N ALA A 28 17.54 0.39 -8.36
CA ALA A 28 17.17 1.26 -7.26
C ALA A 28 16.78 0.41 -6.06
N GLY A 29 16.67 1.00 -4.89
CA GLY A 29 16.23 0.24 -3.73
C GLY A 29 16.15 1.07 -2.46
N THR A 30 15.70 0.42 -1.40
CA THR A 30 15.56 1.02 -0.07
C THR A 30 16.05 0.07 1.01
N VAL A 31 16.48 0.63 2.12
CA VAL A 31 16.77 -0.09 3.36
C VAL A 31 16.25 0.74 4.51
N ASP A 32 15.52 0.14 5.43
CA ASP A 32 15.07 0.83 6.63
C ASP A 32 15.30 0.04 7.91
N VAL A 33 15.54 0.79 8.97
CA VAL A 33 15.67 0.32 10.34
C VAL A 33 14.86 1.23 11.26
N TYR A 34 14.36 0.68 12.37
CA TYR A 34 13.54 1.46 13.28
C TYR A 34 13.82 1.12 14.76
N GLY A 35 13.29 1.97 15.64
CA GLY A 35 13.14 1.70 17.07
C GLY A 35 11.75 2.12 17.51
N THR A 36 11.12 1.35 18.41
CA THR A 36 9.77 1.62 18.93
C THR A 36 9.76 1.69 20.44
N LEU A 37 8.87 2.54 20.94
CA LEU A 37 8.45 2.62 22.34
C LEU A 37 6.92 2.58 22.37
N ASN A 38 6.35 1.55 22.98
CA ASN A 38 4.92 1.35 23.08
C ASN A 38 4.46 1.58 24.52
N SER A 39 3.22 2.03 24.70
CA SER A 39 2.62 2.24 26.02
C SER A 39 2.37 0.92 26.75
N GLU A 40 2.17 -0.16 25.99
CA GLU A 40 1.90 -1.50 26.49
C GLU A 40 3.09 -2.43 26.26
N ASP A 41 3.47 -3.21 27.29
CA ASP A 41 4.48 -4.25 27.19
C ASP A 41 3.84 -5.56 26.68
N GLY A 42 3.67 -5.70 25.38
CA GLY A 42 3.12 -6.91 24.78
C GLY A 42 3.87 -7.37 23.53
N PRO A 43 3.87 -8.67 23.21
CA PRO A 43 4.49 -9.19 22.00
C PRO A 43 3.56 -9.04 20.77
N GLY A 44 2.57 -8.14 20.79
CA GLY A 44 1.58 -8.01 19.72
C GLY A 44 1.80 -6.79 18.84
N THR A 45 1.83 -6.96 17.53
CA THR A 45 1.37 -5.94 16.60
C THR A 45 -0.15 -5.91 16.76
N PRO A 46 -0.85 -4.76 16.74
CA PRO A 46 -2.31 -4.76 16.63
C PRO A 46 -2.73 -5.71 15.52
N GLY A 47 -3.65 -6.62 15.78
CA GLY A 47 -3.90 -7.84 14.99
C GLY A 47 -4.13 -7.66 13.49
N LEU A 48 -4.53 -6.46 13.05
CA LEU A 48 -4.67 -6.12 11.63
C LEU A 48 -3.51 -5.28 11.08
N LEU A 49 -2.44 -5.05 11.83
CA LEU A 49 -1.31 -4.22 11.37
C LEU A 49 -0.11 -5.08 10.94
N VAL A 50 -0.27 -5.90 9.90
CA VAL A 50 0.86 -6.47 9.17
C VAL A 50 1.68 -5.36 8.50
N ALA A 51 2.89 -5.63 8.06
CA ALA A 51 3.79 -4.67 7.42
C ALA A 51 4.12 -3.40 8.26
N ASN A 52 3.90 -3.45 9.57
CA ASN A 52 4.25 -2.40 10.51
C ASN A 52 5.37 -2.84 11.47
N PRO A 53 6.04 -1.89 12.14
CA PRO A 53 6.98 -2.20 13.19
C PRO A 53 6.36 -3.10 14.26
N ALA A 54 7.17 -4.03 14.79
CA ALA A 54 6.74 -4.87 15.90
C ALA A 54 6.29 -4.03 17.10
N ALA A 55 5.25 -4.47 17.80
CA ALA A 55 4.74 -3.79 18.99
C ALA A 55 5.69 -3.92 20.20
N ALA A 56 6.71 -4.76 20.14
CA ALA A 56 7.70 -4.88 21.21
C ALA A 56 8.62 -3.65 21.26
N ASN A 57 8.90 -3.15 22.47
CA ASN A 57 9.88 -2.09 22.67
C ASN A 57 11.27 -2.50 22.20
N GLY A 58 11.97 -1.63 21.47
CA GLY A 58 13.34 -1.87 21.06
C GLY A 58 13.65 -1.50 19.59
N PHE A 59 14.74 -2.05 19.08
CA PHE A 59 15.17 -1.84 17.71
C PHE A 59 14.77 -3.00 16.82
N GLY A 60 14.35 -2.68 15.60
CA GLY A 60 13.95 -3.66 14.59
C GLY A 60 14.50 -3.34 13.20
N LEU A 61 14.48 -4.34 12.36
CA LEU A 61 14.69 -4.22 10.93
C LEU A 61 13.33 -4.04 10.26
N GLY A 62 13.21 -3.07 9.35
CA GLY A 62 12.04 -2.95 8.50
C GLY A 62 12.16 -3.86 7.28
N MET A 63 12.56 -3.31 6.15
CA MET A 63 12.78 -4.06 4.93
C MET A 63 14.03 -3.56 4.17
N ALA A 64 14.51 -4.40 3.27
CA ALA A 64 15.40 -4.00 2.20
C ALA A 64 14.80 -4.45 0.88
N ASN A 65 14.68 -3.57 -0.11
CA ASN A 65 14.32 -3.99 -1.45
C ASN A 65 15.32 -3.53 -2.50
N THR A 66 15.37 -4.27 -3.61
CA THR A 66 16.15 -3.92 -4.78
C THR A 66 15.27 -4.09 -6.01
N ILE A 67 15.10 -3.00 -6.75
CA ILE A 67 14.28 -2.95 -7.95
C ILE A 67 15.22 -2.96 -9.16
N PHE A 68 15.11 -3.97 -9.98
CA PHE A 68 15.73 -4.08 -11.29
C PHE A 68 14.70 -3.72 -12.35
N SER A 69 14.97 -2.69 -13.15
CA SER A 69 14.11 -2.30 -14.26
C SER A 69 14.91 -2.28 -15.56
N TYR A 70 14.35 -2.85 -16.59
CA TYR A 70 14.91 -2.80 -17.93
C TYR A 70 13.84 -2.31 -18.91
N ASP A 71 14.07 -1.14 -19.48
CA ASP A 71 13.17 -0.49 -20.41
C ASP A 71 13.71 -0.56 -21.82
N GLY A 72 13.06 -1.36 -22.66
CA GLY A 72 13.31 -1.42 -24.10
C GLY A 72 12.43 -0.41 -24.85
N THR A 73 12.50 -0.42 -26.18
CA THR A 73 11.78 0.56 -27.04
C THR A 73 10.24 0.48 -26.86
N LYS A 74 9.69 -0.72 -26.68
CA LYS A 74 8.25 -0.96 -26.53
C LYS A 74 7.89 -1.86 -25.38
N SER A 75 8.85 -2.54 -24.80
CA SER A 75 8.61 -3.50 -23.73
C SER A 75 9.66 -3.33 -22.63
N GLY A 76 9.30 -3.71 -21.43
CA GLY A 76 10.21 -3.74 -20.32
C GLY A 76 9.84 -4.82 -19.32
N VAL A 77 10.69 -4.94 -18.32
CA VAL A 77 10.51 -5.87 -17.20
C VAL A 77 10.93 -5.20 -15.90
N VAL A 78 10.19 -5.49 -14.85
CA VAL A 78 10.51 -5.05 -13.47
C VAL A 78 10.59 -6.28 -12.58
N ALA A 79 11.65 -6.34 -11.77
CA ALA A 79 11.78 -7.28 -10.68
C ALA A 79 12.12 -6.51 -9.41
N ASP A 80 11.17 -6.40 -8.49
CA ASP A 80 11.34 -5.81 -7.17
C ASP A 80 11.44 -6.94 -6.15
N LEU A 81 12.63 -7.11 -5.59
CA LEU A 81 12.93 -8.12 -4.60
C LEU A 81 13.03 -7.47 -3.23
N ALA A 82 12.22 -7.94 -2.29
CA ALA A 82 12.12 -7.38 -0.95
C ALA A 82 12.40 -8.45 0.12
N PHE A 83 13.09 -8.03 1.17
CA PHE A 83 13.52 -8.90 2.28
C PHE A 83 13.32 -8.17 3.62
N GLY A 84 13.22 -8.92 4.69
CA GLY A 84 13.08 -8.41 6.04
C GLY A 84 11.67 -8.57 6.60
N PRO A 85 11.46 -8.23 7.89
CA PRO A 85 10.19 -8.47 8.56
C PRO A 85 8.98 -7.85 7.82
N ARG A 86 9.03 -6.56 7.51
CA ARG A 86 7.96 -5.87 6.77
C ARG A 86 7.65 -6.53 5.41
N ALA A 87 8.69 -6.93 4.67
CA ALA A 87 8.52 -7.59 3.39
C ALA A 87 7.92 -9.00 3.55
N ASN A 88 8.33 -9.73 4.58
CA ASN A 88 7.78 -11.05 4.87
C ASN A 88 6.29 -10.95 5.23
N ASP A 89 5.91 -9.96 6.03
CA ASP A 89 4.52 -9.74 6.42
C ASP A 89 3.65 -9.32 5.22
N ALA A 90 4.21 -8.62 4.23
CA ALA A 90 3.49 -8.16 3.05
C ALA A 90 3.58 -9.09 1.83
N ASN A 91 4.58 -10.00 1.79
CA ASN A 91 4.87 -10.87 0.64
C ASN A 91 5.16 -12.29 1.10
N MET A 92 4.17 -13.08 1.39
CA MET A 92 4.35 -14.42 1.95
C MET A 92 5.00 -15.44 1.03
N ALA A 93 5.04 -15.26 -0.27
CA ALA A 93 5.69 -16.21 -1.19
C ALA A 93 7.18 -15.90 -1.44
N GLY A 94 7.91 -15.43 -0.45
CA GLY A 94 9.35 -15.22 -0.54
C GLY A 94 9.73 -13.76 -0.87
N ALA A 95 10.82 -13.56 -1.61
CA ALA A 95 11.41 -12.24 -1.80
C ALA A 95 10.78 -11.40 -2.93
N ILE A 96 9.71 -11.84 -3.56
CA ILE A 96 9.15 -11.15 -4.74
C ILE A 96 8.06 -10.17 -4.29
N ASN A 97 8.36 -8.87 -4.35
CA ASN A 97 7.36 -7.82 -4.22
C ASN A 97 6.64 -7.58 -5.55
N GLN A 98 7.39 -7.40 -6.64
CA GLN A 98 6.84 -7.30 -7.98
C GLN A 98 7.70 -8.10 -8.97
N LEU A 99 7.04 -8.76 -9.92
CA LEU A 99 7.70 -9.41 -11.05
C LEU A 99 6.76 -9.40 -12.24
N TYR A 100 6.99 -8.46 -13.16
CA TYR A 100 6.13 -8.32 -14.34
C TYR A 100 6.90 -7.87 -15.56
N ALA A 101 6.31 -8.16 -16.72
CA ALA A 101 6.71 -7.57 -17.99
C ALA A 101 5.57 -6.70 -18.52
N TYR A 102 5.91 -5.67 -19.30
CA TYR A 102 4.94 -4.84 -19.96
C TYR A 102 5.25 -4.65 -21.44
N TYR A 103 4.22 -4.30 -22.20
CA TYR A 103 4.33 -3.97 -23.62
C TYR A 103 3.45 -2.77 -23.97
N ASN A 104 4.05 -1.73 -24.56
CA ASN A 104 3.36 -0.56 -25.08
C ASN A 104 2.79 -0.88 -26.46
N LEU A 105 1.49 -1.16 -26.54
CA LEU A 105 0.78 -1.41 -27.78
C LEU A 105 0.80 -0.17 -28.69
N ASN A 106 0.67 0.99 -28.08
CA ASN A 106 0.85 2.31 -28.67
C ASN A 106 1.20 3.32 -27.56
N GLU A 107 1.25 4.63 -27.88
CA GLU A 107 1.60 5.69 -26.92
C GLU A 107 0.60 5.85 -25.75
N SER A 108 -0.61 5.32 -25.90
CA SER A 108 -1.68 5.47 -24.90
C SER A 108 -2.10 4.17 -24.24
N LEU A 109 -1.67 3.02 -24.75
CA LEU A 109 -2.15 1.72 -24.25
C LEU A 109 -0.98 0.80 -23.94
N THR A 110 -0.88 0.41 -22.67
CA THR A 110 0.11 -0.54 -22.16
C THR A 110 -0.60 -1.80 -21.63
N VAL A 111 -0.05 -2.96 -21.93
CA VAL A 111 -0.42 -4.22 -21.27
C VAL A 111 0.70 -4.64 -20.36
N THR A 112 0.35 -5.02 -19.11
CA THR A 112 1.26 -5.55 -18.09
C THR A 112 0.81 -6.94 -17.69
N ALA A 113 1.77 -7.87 -17.56
CA ALA A 113 1.48 -9.23 -17.13
C ALA A 113 2.52 -9.68 -16.09
N GLY A 114 2.06 -10.31 -15.01
CA GLY A 114 2.86 -10.76 -13.87
C GLY A 114 2.30 -10.31 -12.55
N GLN A 115 3.14 -10.24 -11.52
CA GLN A 115 2.78 -9.69 -10.22
C GLN A 115 3.16 -8.21 -10.16
N PHE A 116 2.21 -7.39 -9.77
CA PHE A 116 2.37 -5.94 -9.59
C PHE A 116 1.70 -5.50 -8.28
N ASN A 117 2.17 -4.39 -7.71
CA ASN A 117 1.56 -3.80 -6.52
C ASN A 117 0.08 -3.51 -6.77
N THR A 118 -0.70 -3.58 -5.70
CA THR A 118 -2.12 -3.26 -5.77
C THR A 118 -2.37 -1.88 -6.36
N PHE A 119 -3.49 -1.73 -7.03
CA PHE A 119 -4.02 -0.43 -7.46
C PHE A 119 -5.12 0.09 -6.52
N LEU A 120 -5.39 -0.65 -5.42
CA LEU A 120 -6.23 -0.20 -4.31
C LEU A 120 -5.37 0.48 -3.24
N GLY A 121 -5.97 1.41 -2.52
CA GLY A 121 -5.34 2.06 -1.39
C GLY A 121 -4.41 3.22 -1.78
N TYR A 122 -4.09 4.04 -0.80
CA TYR A 122 -3.26 5.23 -0.93
C TYR A 122 -1.78 4.96 -0.62
N GLU A 123 -1.52 4.04 0.29
CA GLU A 123 -0.18 3.70 0.77
C GLU A 123 0.43 2.55 -0.03
N VAL A 124 1.70 2.31 0.19
CA VAL A 124 2.47 1.19 -0.39
C VAL A 124 3.31 0.50 0.67
N ILE A 125 3.84 -0.67 0.39
CA ILE A 125 4.65 -1.46 1.34
C ILE A 125 5.95 -0.73 1.70
N SER A 126 6.63 -0.13 0.72
CA SER A 126 7.92 0.55 0.93
C SER A 126 7.75 1.84 1.73
N PRO A 127 8.39 1.98 2.91
CA PRO A 127 8.28 3.19 3.71
C PRO A 127 8.92 4.42 3.05
N ALA A 128 9.80 4.22 2.05
CA ALA A 128 10.39 5.31 1.29
C ALA A 128 9.40 6.05 0.38
N ALA A 129 8.30 5.40 0.02
CA ALA A 129 7.27 5.97 -0.85
C ALA A 129 6.05 6.49 -0.07
N ASN A 130 5.98 6.24 1.23
CA ASN A 130 4.95 6.77 2.11
C ASN A 130 5.45 8.00 2.88
N PHE A 131 4.53 8.90 3.25
CA PHE A 131 4.85 9.99 4.16
C PHE A 131 4.97 9.49 5.61
N ASN A 132 4.04 8.63 6.03
CA ASN A 132 4.04 7.96 7.33
C ASN A 132 4.92 6.71 7.28
N TYR A 133 5.60 6.40 8.39
CA TYR A 133 6.40 5.18 8.48
C TYR A 133 5.52 3.94 8.68
N THR A 134 4.52 4.04 9.55
CA THR A 134 3.49 3.01 9.70
C THR A 134 2.40 3.18 8.65
N VAL A 135 1.79 2.07 8.24
CA VAL A 135 0.65 2.08 7.31
C VAL A 135 -0.68 2.10 8.07
N SER A 136 -1.74 2.47 7.37
CA SER A 136 -3.12 2.52 7.89
C SER A 136 -3.73 1.13 8.05
N TYR A 137 -4.81 1.03 8.81
CA TYR A 137 -5.67 -0.16 8.85
C TYR A 137 -6.28 -0.44 7.46
N LEU A 138 -6.69 0.61 6.74
CA LEU A 138 -7.20 0.49 5.37
C LEU A 138 -6.20 -0.19 4.43
N PHE A 139 -4.92 0.17 4.51
CA PHE A 139 -3.88 -0.47 3.71
C PHE A 139 -3.68 -1.94 4.10
N ASN A 140 -3.68 -2.23 5.41
CA ASN A 140 -3.48 -3.60 5.91
C ASN A 140 -4.65 -4.53 5.59
N ALA A 141 -5.88 -4.01 5.54
CA ALA A 141 -7.06 -4.80 5.21
C ALA A 141 -7.21 -5.08 3.71
N GLY A 142 -6.53 -4.31 2.86
CA GLY A 142 -6.57 -4.49 1.41
C GLY A 142 -5.53 -5.50 0.89
N PRO A 143 -5.61 -5.87 -0.39
CA PRO A 143 -4.57 -6.65 -1.04
C PRO A 143 -3.29 -5.83 -1.23
N PHE A 144 -2.11 -6.43 -1.06
CA PHE A 144 -0.82 -5.76 -1.29
C PHE A 144 -0.36 -5.85 -2.74
N SER A 145 -0.74 -6.91 -3.45
CA SER A 145 -0.34 -7.16 -4.82
C SER A 145 -1.40 -7.94 -5.59
N HIS A 146 -1.27 -7.97 -6.90
CA HIS A 146 -2.10 -8.76 -7.80
C HIS A 146 -1.22 -9.50 -8.81
N THR A 147 -1.55 -10.74 -9.10
CA THR A 147 -0.94 -11.50 -10.20
C THR A 147 -1.96 -11.69 -11.31
N GLY A 148 -1.64 -11.24 -12.50
CA GLY A 148 -2.55 -11.29 -13.62
C GLY A 148 -2.12 -10.47 -14.82
N VAL A 149 -3.11 -9.95 -15.56
CA VAL A 149 -2.92 -9.07 -16.70
C VAL A 149 -3.74 -7.82 -16.52
N LYS A 150 -3.12 -6.66 -16.75
CA LYS A 150 -3.83 -5.37 -16.77
C LYS A 150 -3.53 -4.59 -18.04
N PHE A 151 -4.48 -3.76 -18.41
CA PHE A 151 -4.44 -2.83 -19.54
C PHE A 151 -4.62 -1.42 -19.01
N ASP A 152 -3.60 -0.60 -19.16
CA ASP A 152 -3.60 0.81 -18.77
C ASP A 152 -3.81 1.68 -20.03
N TYR A 153 -4.84 2.51 -20.03
CA TYR A 153 -5.17 3.40 -21.14
C TYR A 153 -5.18 4.86 -20.71
N ALA A 154 -4.24 5.65 -21.24
CA ALA A 154 -4.17 7.10 -21.10
C ALA A 154 -5.07 7.75 -22.16
N ALA A 155 -6.29 8.13 -21.81
CA ALA A 155 -7.23 8.78 -22.72
C ALA A 155 -6.85 10.24 -22.98
N SER A 156 -6.19 10.90 -22.02
CA SER A 156 -5.59 12.25 -22.14
C SER A 156 -4.50 12.43 -21.08
N GLU A 157 -3.91 13.63 -21.00
CA GLU A 157 -2.95 13.98 -19.93
C GLU A 157 -3.60 13.90 -18.51
N ASP A 158 -4.90 14.12 -18.43
CA ASP A 158 -5.64 14.17 -17.15
C ASP A 158 -6.49 12.93 -16.88
N LEU A 159 -6.82 12.11 -17.88
CA LEU A 159 -7.80 11.03 -17.75
C LEU A 159 -7.19 9.69 -18.17
N SER A 160 -7.28 8.71 -17.29
CA SER A 160 -6.84 7.34 -17.51
C SER A 160 -7.90 6.31 -17.13
N PHE A 161 -7.80 5.14 -17.73
CA PHE A 161 -8.59 3.97 -17.40
C PHE A 161 -7.67 2.76 -17.28
N MET A 162 -8.00 1.83 -16.38
CA MET A 162 -7.34 0.55 -16.26
C MET A 162 -8.40 -0.55 -16.17
N LEU A 163 -8.12 -1.70 -16.81
CA LEU A 163 -8.85 -2.95 -16.63
C LEU A 163 -7.86 -4.06 -16.32
N ALA A 164 -8.21 -4.92 -15.38
CA ALA A 164 -7.38 -6.04 -14.98
C ALA A 164 -8.21 -7.34 -14.88
N VAL A 165 -7.53 -8.46 -15.12
CA VAL A 165 -7.98 -9.80 -14.74
C VAL A 165 -6.83 -10.40 -13.94
N THR A 166 -7.11 -10.77 -12.70
CA THR A 166 -6.11 -11.26 -11.75
C THR A 166 -6.56 -12.58 -11.11
N ASN A 167 -5.65 -13.26 -10.46
CA ASN A 167 -6.01 -14.34 -9.56
C ASN A 167 -6.91 -13.83 -8.44
N GLY A 168 -7.76 -14.70 -7.92
CA GLY A 168 -8.51 -14.48 -6.69
C GLY A 168 -7.53 -14.22 -5.53
N HIS A 169 -7.89 -13.29 -4.65
CA HIS A 169 -7.05 -12.87 -3.55
C HIS A 169 -7.90 -12.74 -2.29
N ALA A 170 -7.54 -13.46 -1.23
CA ALA A 170 -8.20 -13.37 0.06
C ALA A 170 -7.67 -12.18 0.89
N ILE A 171 -8.53 -11.60 1.74
CA ILE A 171 -8.11 -10.62 2.74
C ILE A 171 -7.10 -11.29 3.69
N GLY A 172 -5.94 -10.65 3.89
CA GLY A 172 -4.88 -11.18 4.74
C GLY A 172 -4.18 -12.43 4.22
N SER A 173 -4.49 -12.88 3.00
CA SER A 173 -3.79 -13.98 2.33
C SER A 173 -2.82 -13.42 1.29
N ASP A 174 -1.67 -14.07 1.16
CA ASP A 174 -0.53 -13.55 0.40
C ASP A 174 -0.16 -14.44 -0.77
N ASP A 175 -0.90 -15.50 -1.04
CA ASP A 175 -0.63 -16.39 -2.17
C ASP A 175 -1.31 -15.89 -3.45
N THR A 176 -0.87 -14.71 -3.92
CA THR A 176 -1.28 -14.21 -5.24
C THR A 176 -0.45 -14.77 -6.39
N PHE A 177 0.61 -15.55 -6.09
CA PHE A 177 1.57 -16.02 -7.09
C PHE A 177 1.05 -17.16 -7.93
N ASN A 178 0.27 -18.04 -7.31
CA ASN A 178 -0.20 -19.25 -7.98
C ASN A 178 -1.58 -19.03 -8.58
N ALA A 179 -1.88 -19.79 -9.62
CA ALA A 179 -3.23 -19.89 -10.11
C ALA A 179 -4.10 -20.63 -9.08
N THR A 180 -4.99 -19.91 -8.43
CA THR A 180 -5.90 -20.45 -7.41
C THR A 180 -7.10 -21.17 -8.04
N GLY A 181 -7.33 -20.99 -9.35
CA GLY A 181 -8.53 -21.45 -10.05
C GLY A 181 -9.62 -20.37 -10.10
N GLU A 182 -9.50 -19.35 -9.25
CA GLU A 182 -10.43 -18.24 -9.13
C GLU A 182 -9.87 -16.97 -9.78
N THR A 183 -10.76 -16.10 -10.23
CA THR A 183 -10.38 -14.86 -10.91
C THR A 183 -11.17 -13.66 -10.42
N GLN A 184 -10.51 -12.51 -10.42
CA GLN A 184 -11.11 -11.22 -10.13
C GLN A 184 -10.98 -10.30 -11.33
N ILE A 185 -11.94 -9.39 -11.47
CA ILE A 185 -11.93 -8.32 -12.46
C ILE A 185 -11.69 -7.01 -11.71
N GLY A 186 -10.64 -6.30 -12.11
CA GLY A 186 -10.29 -4.98 -11.59
C GLY A 186 -10.57 -3.88 -12.60
N ALA A 187 -10.93 -2.70 -12.13
CA ALA A 187 -11.06 -1.50 -12.94
C ALA A 187 -10.62 -0.27 -12.14
N GLN A 188 -10.07 0.72 -12.86
CA GLN A 188 -9.72 2.01 -12.28
C GLN A 188 -10.09 3.14 -13.25
N ILE A 189 -10.57 4.24 -12.71
CA ILE A 189 -10.71 5.51 -13.41
C ILE A 189 -9.81 6.51 -12.70
N GLY A 190 -8.85 7.09 -13.42
CA GLY A 190 -7.95 8.14 -12.94
C GLY A 190 -8.29 9.49 -13.56
N TYR A 191 -8.43 10.52 -12.74
CA TYR A 191 -8.61 11.88 -13.19
C TYR A 191 -7.83 12.88 -12.33
N LYS A 192 -6.79 13.49 -12.93
CA LYS A 192 -5.94 14.50 -12.25
C LYS A 192 -5.38 14.06 -10.90
N GLY A 193 -4.87 12.82 -10.82
CA GLY A 193 -4.32 12.26 -9.59
C GLY A 193 -5.35 11.80 -8.57
N GLN A 194 -6.62 11.73 -8.96
CA GLN A 194 -7.71 11.10 -8.20
C GLN A 194 -8.05 9.77 -8.86
N TYR A 195 -8.24 8.72 -8.07
CA TYR A 195 -8.53 7.39 -8.58
C TYR A 195 -9.73 6.79 -7.88
N LEU A 196 -10.63 6.24 -8.69
CA LEU A 196 -11.70 5.37 -8.21
C LEU A 196 -11.39 3.96 -8.71
N ASN A 197 -11.24 3.05 -7.77
CA ASN A 197 -10.81 1.69 -7.97
C ASN A 197 -11.95 0.72 -7.66
N PHE A 198 -11.97 -0.39 -8.36
CA PHE A 198 -12.96 -1.43 -8.24
C PHE A 198 -12.31 -2.79 -8.46
N ILE A 199 -12.61 -3.77 -7.59
CA ILE A 199 -12.33 -5.19 -7.82
C ILE A 199 -13.57 -5.98 -7.46
N SER A 200 -13.90 -6.99 -8.25
CA SER A 200 -14.92 -7.98 -7.91
C SER A 200 -14.55 -9.35 -8.45
N GLY A 201 -14.93 -10.37 -7.72
CA GLY A 201 -14.77 -11.78 -8.08
C GLY A 201 -14.41 -12.64 -6.88
N ALA A 202 -14.26 -13.91 -7.16
CA ALA A 202 -14.08 -14.93 -6.16
C ALA A 202 -12.72 -14.83 -5.46
N ILE A 203 -12.76 -15.13 -4.18
CA ILE A 203 -11.60 -15.35 -3.33
C ILE A 203 -11.55 -16.84 -3.01
N ASP A 204 -10.38 -17.46 -3.21
CA ASP A 204 -10.17 -18.85 -2.78
C ASP A 204 -10.04 -18.90 -1.25
N ASN A 205 -11.02 -19.48 -0.59
CA ASN A 205 -11.02 -19.69 0.85
C ASN A 205 -10.81 -21.18 1.18
N THR A 206 -9.84 -21.81 0.54
CA THR A 206 -9.57 -23.26 0.66
C THR A 206 -9.09 -23.70 2.04
N GLU A 207 -8.78 -22.79 2.95
CA GLU A 207 -8.42 -23.13 4.33
C GLU A 207 -9.64 -23.53 5.18
N VAL A 208 -10.84 -23.21 4.75
CA VAL A 208 -12.09 -23.64 5.42
C VAL A 208 -12.66 -24.83 4.68
N GLU A 209 -12.55 -26.02 5.27
CA GLU A 209 -13.03 -27.29 4.68
C GLU A 209 -14.53 -27.21 4.38
N GLY A 210 -14.88 -27.11 3.09
CA GLY A 210 -16.27 -27.04 2.61
C GLY A 210 -16.76 -25.66 2.20
N SER A 211 -15.96 -24.61 2.32
CA SER A 211 -16.25 -23.31 1.70
C SER A 211 -15.87 -23.35 0.21
N GLY A 212 -16.75 -22.86 -0.63
CA GLY A 212 -16.43 -22.53 -2.02
C GLY A 212 -15.65 -21.22 -2.09
N ALA A 213 -15.39 -20.78 -3.31
CA ALA A 213 -14.90 -19.43 -3.53
C ALA A 213 -16.02 -18.43 -3.24
N ASP A 214 -15.73 -17.44 -2.40
CA ASP A 214 -16.68 -16.41 -2.00
C ASP A 214 -16.46 -15.14 -2.82
N ASP A 215 -17.54 -14.56 -3.35
CA ASP A 215 -17.44 -13.34 -4.14
C ASP A 215 -17.27 -12.10 -3.24
N TRP A 216 -16.26 -11.31 -3.56
CA TRP A 216 -15.96 -10.04 -2.89
C TRP A 216 -16.14 -8.85 -3.83
N LEU A 217 -16.56 -7.74 -3.23
CA LEU A 217 -16.61 -6.44 -3.87
C LEU A 217 -15.70 -5.47 -3.11
N PHE A 218 -14.76 -4.86 -3.82
CA PHE A 218 -13.91 -3.77 -3.30
C PHE A 218 -14.20 -2.49 -4.09
N ILE A 219 -14.43 -1.41 -3.38
CA ILE A 219 -14.51 -0.05 -3.93
C ILE A 219 -13.57 0.82 -3.12
N ASP A 220 -12.66 1.49 -3.79
CA ASP A 220 -11.65 2.33 -3.15
C ASP A 220 -11.50 3.64 -3.90
N TYR A 221 -11.42 4.74 -3.16
CA TYR A 221 -11.06 6.05 -3.68
C TYR A 221 -9.76 6.51 -3.06
N THR A 222 -8.81 6.89 -3.91
CA THR A 222 -7.56 7.51 -3.51
C THR A 222 -7.32 8.81 -4.27
N GLY A 223 -6.71 9.78 -3.61
CA GLY A 223 -6.34 10.99 -4.28
C GLY A 223 -5.69 12.00 -3.37
N GLY A 224 -5.27 13.13 -3.97
CA GLY A 224 -4.65 14.19 -3.20
C GLY A 224 -4.69 15.53 -3.90
N PHE A 225 -4.53 16.58 -3.09
CA PHE A 225 -4.67 17.98 -3.50
C PHE A 225 -3.57 18.83 -2.87
N ASP A 226 -2.81 19.55 -3.67
CA ASP A 226 -1.96 20.64 -3.20
C ASP A 226 -2.86 21.86 -2.92
N LEU A 227 -3.19 22.11 -1.66
CA LEU A 227 -3.99 23.28 -1.27
C LEU A 227 -3.14 24.57 -1.33
N THR A 228 -1.84 24.44 -1.06
CA THR A 228 -0.85 25.50 -1.21
C THR A 228 0.48 24.89 -1.69
N ASP A 229 1.49 25.73 -1.97
CA ASP A 229 2.84 25.25 -2.33
C ASP A 229 3.51 24.40 -1.23
N SER A 230 3.02 24.43 0.01
CA SER A 230 3.57 23.72 1.16
C SER A 230 2.59 22.77 1.84
N PHE A 231 1.31 22.85 1.55
CA PHE A 231 0.30 22.05 2.24
C PHE A 231 -0.47 21.16 1.27
N TYR A 232 -0.34 19.86 1.51
CA TYR A 232 -0.98 18.78 0.75
C TYR A 232 -2.02 18.06 1.60
N VAL A 233 -3.11 17.63 0.97
CA VAL A 233 -4.16 16.79 1.56
C VAL A 233 -4.36 15.56 0.68
N GLY A 234 -4.06 14.39 1.22
CA GLY A 234 -4.40 13.10 0.63
C GLY A 234 -5.66 12.52 1.27
N VAL A 235 -6.35 11.66 0.54
CA VAL A 235 -7.58 10.97 0.97
C VAL A 235 -7.52 9.53 0.51
N ASN A 236 -7.86 8.62 1.39
CA ASN A 236 -8.23 7.24 1.06
C ASN A 236 -9.59 6.94 1.70
N ALA A 237 -10.49 6.32 0.95
CA ALA A 237 -11.76 5.81 1.45
C ALA A 237 -12.04 4.48 0.77
N ALA A 238 -12.30 3.44 1.55
CA ALA A 238 -12.48 2.09 1.04
C ALA A 238 -13.69 1.41 1.65
N TYR A 239 -14.27 0.52 0.86
CA TYR A 239 -15.32 -0.42 1.24
C TYR A 239 -15.03 -1.76 0.58
N ALA A 240 -15.05 -2.83 1.37
CA ALA A 240 -14.95 -4.20 0.88
C ALA A 240 -15.96 -5.06 1.61
N TYR A 241 -16.63 -5.96 0.88
CA TYR A 241 -17.65 -6.80 1.46
C TYR A 241 -17.87 -8.08 0.65
N SER A 242 -18.19 -9.17 1.36
CA SER A 242 -18.71 -10.43 0.82
C SER A 242 -20.12 -10.66 1.36
N ASP A 243 -21.09 -10.77 0.46
CA ASP A 243 -22.47 -11.08 0.82
C ASP A 243 -22.64 -12.53 1.35
N GLU A 244 -21.73 -13.43 0.98
CA GLU A 244 -21.81 -14.85 1.35
C GLU A 244 -21.26 -15.10 2.75
N LEU A 245 -20.18 -14.40 3.11
CA LEU A 245 -19.57 -14.48 4.44
C LEU A 245 -20.19 -13.50 5.44
N GLU A 246 -20.91 -12.48 4.94
CA GLU A 246 -21.39 -11.33 5.70
C GLU A 246 -20.24 -10.54 6.37
N GLU A 247 -19.01 -10.66 5.82
CA GLU A 247 -17.77 -10.05 6.31
C GLU A 247 -17.31 -8.92 5.39
N GLY A 248 -16.56 -7.97 5.97
CA GLY A 248 -16.01 -6.88 5.20
C GLY A 248 -15.30 -5.84 6.01
N TYR A 249 -14.92 -4.77 5.36
CA TYR A 249 -14.40 -3.58 6.04
C TYR A 249 -14.80 -2.31 5.33
N GLN A 250 -14.77 -1.22 6.08
CA GLN A 250 -14.92 0.13 5.55
C GLN A 250 -14.12 1.13 6.36
N GLY A 251 -13.75 2.21 5.73
CA GLY A 251 -13.08 3.27 6.45
C GLY A 251 -12.59 4.40 5.57
N PHE A 252 -11.98 5.38 6.22
CA PHE A 252 -11.31 6.46 5.54
C PHE A 252 -10.08 6.95 6.32
N ALA A 253 -9.09 7.46 5.59
CA ALA A 253 -7.92 8.12 6.12
C ALA A 253 -7.66 9.44 5.39
N LEU A 254 -7.23 10.46 6.13
CA LEU A 254 -6.74 11.72 5.58
C LEU A 254 -5.23 11.81 5.80
N TYR A 255 -4.53 12.37 4.84
CA TYR A 255 -3.07 12.58 4.88
C TYR A 255 -2.81 14.07 4.76
N LEU A 256 -2.69 14.73 5.91
CA LEU A 256 -2.44 16.18 6.00
C LEU A 256 -0.94 16.39 6.12
N GLN A 257 -0.30 17.02 5.15
CA GLN A 257 1.15 17.17 5.11
C GLN A 257 1.54 18.62 4.87
N ASN A 258 2.45 19.14 5.69
CA ASN A 258 2.99 20.48 5.51
C ASN A 258 4.52 20.45 5.44
N THR A 259 5.07 21.01 4.37
CA THR A 259 6.51 21.17 4.17
C THR A 259 6.93 22.53 4.70
N PHE A 260 7.74 22.55 5.77
CA PHE A 260 8.21 23.79 6.40
C PHE A 260 9.53 24.27 5.79
N THR A 261 10.40 23.34 5.40
CA THR A 261 11.68 23.62 4.75
C THR A 261 11.99 22.54 3.71
N ASP A 262 13.03 22.71 2.90
CA ASP A 262 13.49 21.69 1.95
C ASP A 262 13.85 20.33 2.63
N SER A 263 14.14 20.35 3.93
CA SER A 263 14.56 19.17 4.70
C SER A 263 13.58 18.72 5.77
N PHE A 264 12.52 19.49 6.07
CA PHE A 264 11.59 19.14 7.15
C PHE A 264 10.13 19.28 6.73
N ALA A 265 9.37 18.22 6.95
CA ALA A 265 7.93 18.18 6.79
C ALA A 265 7.27 17.51 8.00
N LEU A 266 6.04 17.91 8.31
CA LEU A 266 5.21 17.32 9.35
C LEU A 266 3.85 16.95 8.75
N GLY A 267 3.32 15.79 9.12
CA GLY A 267 2.01 15.32 8.67
C GLY A 267 1.20 14.69 9.77
N LEU A 268 -0.10 14.68 9.58
CA LEU A 268 -1.08 14.04 10.44
C LEU A 268 -1.96 13.12 9.59
N ARG A 269 -2.11 11.86 10.01
CA ARG A 269 -3.04 10.90 9.44
C ARG A 269 -4.09 10.53 10.49
N PRO A 270 -5.27 11.19 10.52
CA PRO A 270 -6.45 10.64 11.17
C PRO A 270 -7.05 9.54 10.30
N GLU A 271 -7.46 8.46 10.93
CA GLU A 271 -8.08 7.30 10.30
C GLU A 271 -9.26 6.81 11.12
N PHE A 272 -10.30 6.37 10.43
CA PHE A 272 -11.41 5.61 10.98
C PHE A 272 -11.60 4.33 10.15
N PHE A 273 -11.65 3.19 10.84
CA PHE A 273 -11.75 1.86 10.23
C PHE A 273 -12.77 1.02 10.99
N THR A 274 -13.59 0.26 10.28
CA THR A 274 -14.52 -0.71 10.84
C THR A 274 -14.34 -2.03 10.10
N LEU A 275 -14.21 -3.10 10.86
CA LEU A 275 -14.27 -4.47 10.41
C LEU A 275 -15.65 -5.02 10.71
N THR A 276 -16.33 -5.58 9.71
CA THR A 276 -17.61 -6.28 9.86
C THR A 276 -17.33 -7.76 10.06
N ASP A 277 -17.80 -8.32 11.18
CA ASP A 277 -17.67 -9.76 11.51
C ASP A 277 -18.94 -10.49 11.14
N GLY A 278 -18.86 -11.42 10.18
CA GLY A 278 -19.99 -12.24 9.70
C GLY A 278 -20.38 -13.40 10.60
N SER A 279 -19.71 -13.59 11.74
CA SER A 279 -20.08 -14.66 12.67
C SER A 279 -21.44 -14.39 13.32
N ASP A 280 -22.28 -15.44 13.48
CA ASP A 280 -23.58 -15.36 14.16
C ASP A 280 -23.42 -14.76 15.58
N GLY A 281 -23.74 -13.46 15.73
CA GLY A 281 -23.60 -12.71 16.98
C GLY A 281 -22.22 -12.04 17.17
N GLY A 282 -21.41 -11.95 16.12
CA GLY A 282 -20.24 -11.08 16.07
C GLY A 282 -20.67 -9.61 16.05
N ASP A 283 -19.99 -8.78 16.81
CA ASP A 283 -20.16 -7.31 16.76
C ASP A 283 -19.12 -6.71 15.82
N ASP A 284 -19.50 -5.70 15.05
CA ASP A 284 -18.55 -4.92 14.24
C ASP A 284 -17.50 -4.29 15.16
N SER A 285 -16.25 -4.34 14.76
CA SER A 285 -15.15 -3.75 15.50
C SER A 285 -14.64 -2.49 14.82
N SER A 286 -14.46 -1.40 15.55
CA SER A 286 -14.03 -0.12 15.01
C SER A 286 -12.73 0.37 15.63
N VAL A 287 -11.88 1.01 14.83
CA VAL A 287 -10.67 1.68 15.27
C VAL A 287 -10.65 3.13 14.81
N THR A 288 -10.28 4.02 15.72
CA THR A 288 -9.89 5.39 15.40
C THR A 288 -8.39 5.55 15.66
N ALA A 289 -7.64 5.93 14.63
CA ALA A 289 -6.21 6.10 14.74
C ALA A 289 -5.77 7.52 14.39
N PHE A 290 -4.75 8.02 15.10
CA PHE A 290 -4.09 9.29 14.82
C PHE A 290 -2.59 9.08 14.73
N THR A 291 -1.99 9.42 13.59
CA THR A 291 -0.56 9.30 13.36
C THR A 291 0.05 10.64 13.03
N LEU A 292 0.94 11.15 13.89
CA LEU A 292 1.70 12.37 13.68
C LEU A 292 3.14 12.01 13.27
N THR A 293 3.56 12.43 12.08
CA THR A 293 4.84 12.05 11.49
C THR A 293 5.68 13.26 11.13
N GLY A 294 6.89 13.32 11.64
CA GLY A 294 7.92 14.27 11.24
C GLY A 294 8.95 13.59 10.36
N ASN A 295 9.15 14.12 9.15
CA ASN A 295 10.16 13.67 8.19
C ASN A 295 11.32 14.68 8.16
N TYR A 296 12.55 14.21 8.36
CA TYR A 296 13.75 15.01 8.27
C TYR A 296 14.76 14.40 7.30
N LYS A 297 14.93 15.04 6.14
CA LYS A 297 15.93 14.65 5.14
C LYS A 297 17.31 15.07 5.61
N LEU A 298 18.14 14.09 5.97
CA LEU A 298 19.53 14.30 6.38
C LEU A 298 20.42 14.59 5.16
N ASP A 299 20.14 13.92 4.04
CA ASP A 299 20.73 14.19 2.73
C ASP A 299 19.76 13.76 1.60
N SER A 300 20.26 13.60 0.37
CA SER A 300 19.44 13.18 -0.78
C SER A 300 18.91 11.76 -0.70
N ASN A 301 19.52 10.91 0.11
CA ASN A 301 19.30 9.48 0.18
C ASN A 301 18.74 9.00 1.52
N LEU A 302 19.04 9.76 2.61
CA LEU A 302 18.70 9.35 3.97
C LEU A 302 17.62 10.26 4.57
N ASN A 303 16.48 9.65 4.89
CA ASN A 303 15.40 10.29 5.62
C ASN A 303 15.32 9.71 7.05
N PHE A 304 15.24 10.60 8.04
CA PHE A 304 14.97 10.26 9.43
C PHE A 304 13.52 10.60 9.75
N ILE A 305 12.80 9.65 10.33
CA ILE A 305 11.37 9.76 10.62
C ILE A 305 11.16 9.62 12.12
N VAL A 306 10.35 10.51 12.68
CA VAL A 306 9.82 10.38 14.05
C VAL A 306 8.30 10.36 13.93
N GLU A 307 7.67 9.31 14.44
CA GLU A 307 6.25 9.10 14.32
C GLU A 307 5.63 8.73 15.66
N ALA A 308 4.58 9.45 16.05
CA ALA A 308 3.74 9.14 17.19
C ALA A 308 2.37 8.69 16.70
N ARG A 309 1.94 7.50 17.10
CA ARG A 309 0.65 6.91 16.74
C ARG A 309 -0.16 6.60 17.98
N MET A 310 -1.46 6.83 17.90
CA MET A 310 -2.46 6.46 18.90
C MET A 310 -3.57 5.71 18.21
N ASP A 311 -3.86 4.53 18.67
CA ASP A 311 -4.96 3.67 18.22
C ASP A 311 -5.92 3.47 19.37
N ASP A 312 -7.22 3.62 19.12
CA ASP A 312 -8.32 3.43 20.05
C ASP A 312 -9.38 2.55 19.39
N SER A 313 -9.77 1.46 20.04
CA SER A 313 -10.68 0.44 19.48
C SER A 313 -11.82 0.17 20.45
N ASP A 314 -13.02 -0.01 19.91
CA ASP A 314 -14.21 -0.34 20.71
C ASP A 314 -14.21 -1.83 21.17
N ASP A 315 -13.65 -2.76 20.36
CA ASP A 315 -13.65 -4.20 20.63
C ASP A 315 -12.42 -4.91 20.04
N GLY A 316 -11.32 -4.93 20.81
CA GLY A 316 -10.27 -5.94 20.66
C GLY A 316 -9.56 -6.11 19.31
N ILE A 317 -9.66 -5.19 18.34
CA ILE A 317 -8.83 -5.20 17.11
C ILE A 317 -7.34 -5.09 17.49
N ILE A 318 -7.05 -4.56 18.65
CA ILE A 318 -5.69 -4.47 19.19
C ILE A 318 -5.38 -5.78 19.91
N GLU A 319 -5.03 -6.82 19.16
CA GLU A 319 -4.67 -8.12 19.69
C GLU A 319 -3.47 -8.05 20.64
N GLY A 320 -3.54 -8.83 21.72
CA GLY A 320 -2.43 -9.07 22.63
C GLY A 320 -2.34 -8.10 23.80
N THR A 321 -3.22 -7.12 23.90
CA THR A 321 -3.40 -6.28 25.08
C THR A 321 -4.78 -6.48 25.68
N SER A 322 -4.94 -6.21 27.00
CA SER A 322 -6.27 -6.14 27.63
C SER A 322 -6.85 -4.73 27.56
N GLU A 323 -6.23 -3.86 26.80
CA GLU A 323 -6.53 -2.44 26.70
C GLU A 323 -7.11 -2.12 25.32
N ASP A 324 -8.11 -1.27 25.29
CA ASP A 324 -8.79 -0.83 24.08
C ASP A 324 -7.97 0.25 23.30
N SER A 325 -6.84 0.67 23.82
CA SER A 325 -6.00 1.71 23.21
C SER A 325 -4.51 1.42 23.32
N MET A 326 -3.76 1.84 22.29
CA MET A 326 -2.30 1.76 22.25
C MET A 326 -1.68 3.06 21.76
N SER A 327 -0.54 3.43 22.34
CA SER A 327 0.29 4.54 21.83
C SER A 327 1.69 4.04 21.49
N THR A 328 2.16 4.41 20.31
CA THR A 328 3.48 4.02 19.79
C THR A 328 4.28 5.25 19.39
N LEU A 329 5.56 5.29 19.79
CA LEU A 329 6.54 6.24 19.29
C LEU A 329 7.61 5.49 18.51
N THR A 330 7.74 5.81 17.22
CA THR A 330 8.68 5.16 16.30
C THR A 330 9.72 6.17 15.82
N PHE A 331 10.96 5.71 15.77
CA PHE A 331 12.09 6.39 15.15
C PHE A 331 12.59 5.51 14.02
N ALA A 332 12.64 6.01 12.81
CA ALA A 332 13.10 5.23 11.67
C ALA A 332 14.14 5.98 10.85
N ALA A 333 15.04 5.23 10.24
CA ALA A 333 15.98 5.70 9.24
C ALA A 333 15.73 4.94 7.94
N VAL A 334 15.38 5.65 6.88
CA VAL A 334 15.07 5.11 5.57
C VAL A 334 16.09 5.62 4.57
N TYR A 335 16.86 4.72 3.99
CA TYR A 335 17.88 5.01 2.97
C TYR A 335 17.39 4.55 1.59
N THR A 336 17.56 5.40 0.58
CA THR A 336 17.22 5.11 -0.82
C THR A 336 18.45 5.26 -1.73
N PHE A 337 18.58 4.44 -2.76
CA PHE A 337 19.68 4.48 -3.72
C PHE A 337 19.24 4.19 -5.16
#